data_d65162693aad1295cf6c121aa2ef27f3
#
_entry.id   d65162693aad1295cf6c121aa2ef27f3
#
_cell.length_a   1.000
_cell.length_b   1.000
_cell.length_c   1.000
_cell.angle_alpha   90.00
_cell.angle_beta   90.00
_cell.angle_gamma   90.00
#
_symmetry.space_group_name_H-M   'P 1'
#
loop_
_entity.id
_entity.type
_entity.pdbx_description
1 polymer ?
#
loop_
_entity_poly.entity_id
_entity_poly.type
_entity_poly.pdbx_seq_one_letter_code
_entity_poly.pdbx_strand_id
1 'polypeptide(L)'
;MTNDKSMLPIGTMLNGRYIIRGHLSSGGFGKTYLAVCRPQNTKVAIKEFFMTVANFRDADGVSVSTNRNYTQQFGEQIVKFRKEYERLRLISNVHVVNVYDCFEENGTAYYVMDFVEGTNLEEYLKKRNAPYTEIAVYNYLKQILDGLKAIHSKDLLHLDLKPANIMKTPNGYVKLIDLGASKDYIGGVGATMFTGVALTERYAPPEQVDGSFDKLGPWSDFYALGATLYRLLTNRVVPTYTSLYEDHTRDKHIALPMPNVSDKTKLLIVWLMNTDRTRRPQSVDDILQWLRNPPAQDQEVTIQDPEVTINVPGEEKRPQQPPTDTMTDAKTDGLLWDPVSRNDEFSLLGCFYIIVIIFIVVTIIKALL
;
A
#
# COMPACT_ATOMS: atom_id res chain seq x y z
N MET A 1 2.62 10.99 -22.42
CA MET A 1 2.13 9.60 -22.27
C MET A 1 3.18 8.69 -22.89
N THR A 2 3.93 7.98 -22.09
CA THR A 2 4.89 6.98 -22.58
C THR A 2 4.09 5.87 -23.27
N ASN A 3 4.37 5.64 -24.53
CA ASN A 3 3.74 4.60 -25.34
C ASN A 3 4.31 3.24 -24.88
N ASP A 4 3.79 2.72 -23.76
CA ASP A 4 4.19 1.41 -23.25
C ASP A 4 3.68 0.33 -24.23
N LYS A 5 4.55 -0.14 -25.09
CA LYS A 5 4.26 -1.15 -26.11
C LYS A 5 3.76 -2.48 -25.53
N SER A 6 3.84 -2.67 -24.23
CA SER A 6 3.32 -3.87 -23.57
C SER A 6 1.83 -3.77 -23.21
N MET A 7 1.22 -2.59 -23.35
CA MET A 7 -0.23 -2.38 -23.14
C MET A 7 -1.03 -2.74 -24.41
N LEU A 8 -2.25 -3.24 -24.23
CA LEU A 8 -3.17 -3.48 -25.34
C LEU A 8 -3.51 -2.17 -26.06
N PRO A 9 -3.60 -2.19 -27.40
CA PRO A 9 -4.08 -1.04 -28.17
C PRO A 9 -5.51 -0.64 -27.79
N ILE A 10 -5.77 0.66 -27.79
CA ILE A 10 -7.13 1.17 -27.63
C ILE A 10 -7.97 0.72 -28.83
N GLY A 11 -9.18 0.23 -28.58
CA GLY A 11 -10.06 -0.35 -29.59
C GLY A 11 -9.98 -1.88 -29.66
N THR A 12 -8.99 -2.52 -29.02
CA THR A 12 -8.93 -3.99 -28.93
C THR A 12 -10.22 -4.53 -28.33
N MET A 13 -10.80 -5.53 -29.00
CA MET A 13 -11.98 -6.24 -28.50
C MET A 13 -11.53 -7.53 -27.81
N LEU A 14 -12.02 -7.73 -26.59
CA LEU A 14 -11.78 -8.93 -25.79
C LEU A 14 -13.08 -9.68 -25.55
N ASN A 15 -13.02 -11.01 -25.59
CA ASN A 15 -14.16 -11.92 -25.40
C ASN A 15 -15.41 -11.51 -26.22
N GLY A 16 -15.21 -10.97 -27.42
CA GLY A 16 -16.28 -10.54 -28.33
C GLY A 16 -17.18 -9.40 -27.79
N ARG A 17 -16.94 -8.86 -26.60
CA ARG A 17 -17.84 -7.88 -25.97
C ARG A 17 -17.18 -6.74 -25.21
N TYR A 18 -15.92 -6.81 -24.85
CA TYR A 18 -15.22 -5.76 -24.11
C TYR A 18 -14.30 -4.98 -25.04
N ILE A 19 -14.51 -3.68 -25.17
CA ILE A 19 -13.66 -2.82 -26.01
C ILE A 19 -12.77 -1.97 -25.12
N ILE A 20 -11.44 -2.10 -25.24
CA ILE A 20 -10.46 -1.30 -24.54
C ILE A 20 -10.60 0.18 -24.91
N ARG A 21 -10.72 1.05 -23.93
CA ARG A 21 -10.88 2.49 -24.08
C ARG A 21 -9.77 3.32 -23.43
N GLY A 22 -8.98 2.70 -22.55
CA GLY A 22 -7.89 3.39 -21.88
C GLY A 22 -7.05 2.45 -21.03
N HIS A 23 -5.91 2.97 -20.58
CA HIS A 23 -5.00 2.29 -19.67
C HIS A 23 -5.21 2.88 -18.27
N LEU A 24 -5.35 2.04 -17.26
CA LEU A 24 -5.54 2.46 -15.86
C LEU A 24 -4.26 2.29 -15.04
N SER A 25 -3.65 1.10 -15.09
CA SER A 25 -2.40 0.83 -14.37
C SER A 25 -1.57 -0.25 -15.06
N SER A 26 -0.27 -0.27 -14.77
CA SER A 26 0.67 -1.32 -15.17
C SER A 26 1.55 -1.67 -13.98
N GLY A 27 1.60 -2.94 -13.62
CA GLY A 27 2.42 -3.49 -12.54
C GLY A 27 3.28 -4.66 -13.01
N GLY A 28 4.04 -5.26 -12.08
CA GLY A 28 4.94 -6.39 -12.38
C GLY A 28 4.22 -7.66 -12.86
N PHE A 29 2.96 -7.85 -12.48
CA PHE A 29 2.18 -9.09 -12.71
C PHE A 29 0.82 -8.84 -13.36
N GLY A 30 0.53 -7.62 -13.75
CA GLY A 30 -0.74 -7.34 -14.38
C GLY A 30 -0.84 -5.95 -14.96
N LYS A 31 -1.74 -5.82 -15.90
CA LYS A 31 -2.11 -4.55 -16.53
C LYS A 31 -3.60 -4.36 -16.38
N THR A 32 -4.02 -3.14 -16.10
CA THR A 32 -5.43 -2.83 -15.90
C THR A 32 -5.89 -1.80 -16.92
N TYR A 33 -7.02 -2.08 -17.53
CA TYR A 33 -7.59 -1.30 -18.61
C TYR A 33 -8.98 -0.79 -18.25
N LEU A 34 -9.32 0.41 -18.72
CA LEU A 34 -10.70 0.83 -18.88
C LEU A 34 -11.26 0.20 -20.16
N ALA A 35 -12.39 -0.46 -20.06
CA ALA A 35 -13.10 -1.01 -21.19
C ALA A 35 -14.59 -0.64 -21.14
N VAL A 36 -15.28 -0.83 -22.28
CA VAL A 36 -16.74 -0.72 -22.39
C VAL A 36 -17.29 -2.08 -22.75
N CYS A 37 -18.23 -2.57 -21.95
CA CYS A 37 -18.94 -3.82 -22.19
C CYS A 37 -20.10 -3.59 -23.15
N ARG A 38 -20.18 -4.35 -24.24
CA ARG A 38 -21.31 -4.39 -25.17
C ARG A 38 -22.26 -5.55 -24.83
N PRO A 39 -23.58 -5.44 -25.07
CA PRO A 39 -24.28 -4.29 -25.66
C PRO A 39 -24.63 -3.18 -24.65
N GLN A 40 -24.44 -3.41 -23.33
CA GLN A 40 -24.94 -2.52 -22.26
C GLN A 40 -24.26 -1.13 -22.25
N ASN A 41 -23.14 -0.96 -22.97
CA ASN A 41 -22.33 0.25 -23.00
C ASN A 41 -21.87 0.72 -21.62
N THR A 42 -21.66 -0.23 -20.70
CA THR A 42 -21.19 0.03 -19.33
C THR A 42 -19.68 0.04 -19.24
N LYS A 43 -19.12 0.96 -18.46
CA LYS A 43 -17.69 0.98 -18.17
C LYS A 43 -17.31 -0.16 -17.22
N VAL A 44 -16.22 -0.84 -17.52
CA VAL A 44 -15.65 -1.91 -16.71
C VAL A 44 -14.15 -1.71 -16.61
N ALA A 45 -13.53 -2.27 -15.56
CA ALA A 45 -12.08 -2.44 -15.48
C ALA A 45 -11.74 -3.89 -15.85
N ILE A 46 -10.68 -4.08 -16.62
CA ILE A 46 -10.20 -5.41 -17.01
C ILE A 46 -8.75 -5.53 -16.54
N LYS A 47 -8.48 -6.54 -15.73
CA LYS A 47 -7.11 -6.90 -15.33
C LYS A 47 -6.63 -8.04 -16.20
N GLU A 48 -5.49 -7.83 -16.85
CA GLU A 48 -4.78 -8.81 -17.64
C GLU A 48 -3.64 -9.38 -16.80
N PHE A 49 -3.46 -10.69 -16.83
CA PHE A 49 -2.26 -11.32 -16.29
C PHE A 49 -1.08 -11.09 -17.23
N PHE A 50 -0.04 -10.40 -16.76
CA PHE A 50 1.13 -10.07 -17.55
C PHE A 50 2.36 -9.95 -16.66
N MET A 51 3.28 -10.90 -16.76
CA MET A 51 4.55 -10.88 -16.04
C MET A 51 5.57 -10.02 -16.79
N THR A 52 5.77 -8.79 -16.37
CA THR A 52 6.61 -7.79 -17.07
C THR A 52 8.05 -8.29 -17.32
N VAL A 53 8.58 -9.18 -16.47
CA VAL A 53 9.92 -9.74 -16.61
C VAL A 53 10.00 -10.94 -17.58
N ALA A 54 8.86 -11.53 -17.95
CA ALA A 54 8.79 -12.78 -18.70
C ALA A 54 7.97 -12.68 -19.98
N ASN A 55 6.98 -11.77 -20.03
CA ASN A 55 6.05 -11.64 -21.13
C ASN A 55 6.37 -10.45 -22.03
N PHE A 56 6.04 -10.61 -23.30
CA PHE A 56 6.10 -9.54 -24.29
C PHE A 56 4.91 -9.66 -25.25
N ARG A 57 4.57 -8.54 -25.91
CA ARG A 57 3.57 -8.52 -26.97
C ARG A 57 4.20 -8.97 -28.28
N ASP A 58 3.48 -9.78 -29.03
CA ASP A 58 3.85 -10.15 -30.38
C ASP A 58 3.68 -8.97 -31.36
N ALA A 59 4.02 -9.20 -32.63
CA ALA A 59 3.98 -8.17 -33.67
C ALA A 59 2.57 -7.60 -33.92
N ASP A 60 1.52 -8.34 -33.56
CA ASP A 60 0.12 -7.88 -33.62
C ASP A 60 -0.24 -6.85 -32.53
N GLY A 61 0.63 -6.68 -31.54
CA GLY A 61 0.43 -5.80 -30.39
C GLY A 61 -0.62 -6.28 -29.40
N VAL A 62 -1.16 -7.50 -29.56
CA VAL A 62 -2.27 -8.04 -28.76
C VAL A 62 -1.87 -9.35 -28.08
N SER A 63 -1.33 -10.30 -28.83
CA SER A 63 -0.93 -11.61 -28.33
C SER A 63 0.23 -11.53 -27.36
N VAL A 64 0.20 -12.37 -26.34
CA VAL A 64 1.23 -12.45 -25.28
C VAL A 64 2.05 -13.71 -25.50
N SER A 65 3.35 -13.51 -25.70
CA SER A 65 4.34 -14.59 -25.69
C SER A 65 5.16 -14.56 -24.42
N THR A 66 5.64 -15.72 -24.00
CA THR A 66 6.45 -15.90 -22.80
C THR A 66 7.85 -16.36 -23.17
N ASN A 67 8.85 -15.76 -22.56
CA ASN A 67 10.23 -16.24 -22.69
C ASN A 67 10.33 -17.70 -22.25
N ARG A 68 11.03 -18.54 -23.06
CA ARG A 68 11.13 -20.00 -22.85
C ARG A 68 11.54 -20.41 -21.44
N ASN A 69 12.39 -19.63 -20.79
CA ASN A 69 12.85 -19.89 -19.42
C ASN A 69 11.75 -19.73 -18.37
N TYR A 70 10.63 -19.08 -18.70
CA TYR A 70 9.51 -18.78 -17.79
C TYR A 70 8.21 -19.50 -18.16
N THR A 71 8.20 -20.34 -19.20
CA THR A 71 6.95 -20.96 -19.72
C THR A 71 6.22 -21.78 -18.67
N GLN A 72 6.93 -22.63 -17.91
CA GLN A 72 6.33 -23.42 -16.84
C GLN A 72 5.77 -22.51 -15.75
N GLN A 73 6.57 -21.55 -15.28
CA GLN A 73 6.18 -20.60 -14.24
C GLN A 73 4.97 -19.77 -14.67
N PHE A 74 4.93 -19.31 -15.92
CA PHE A 74 3.79 -18.57 -16.45
C PHE A 74 2.51 -19.39 -16.42
N GLY A 75 2.55 -20.67 -16.84
CA GLY A 75 1.42 -21.57 -16.77
C GLY A 75 0.91 -21.79 -15.33
N GLU A 76 1.82 -21.97 -14.37
CA GLU A 76 1.45 -22.11 -12.95
C GLU A 76 0.80 -20.82 -12.42
N GLN A 77 1.29 -19.66 -12.81
CA GLN A 77 0.76 -18.38 -12.36
C GLN A 77 -0.60 -18.04 -13.01
N ILE A 78 -0.86 -18.41 -14.26
CA ILE A 78 -2.20 -18.30 -14.88
C ILE A 78 -3.24 -19.09 -14.07
N VAL A 79 -2.90 -20.32 -13.67
CA VAL A 79 -3.81 -21.14 -12.84
C VAL A 79 -4.12 -20.45 -11.50
N LYS A 80 -3.10 -19.82 -10.87
CA LYS A 80 -3.30 -19.05 -9.63
C LYS A 80 -4.17 -17.83 -9.86
N PHE A 81 -3.96 -17.09 -10.94
CA PHE A 81 -4.76 -15.92 -11.31
C PHE A 81 -6.24 -16.27 -11.52
N ARG A 82 -6.53 -17.43 -12.13
CA ARG A 82 -7.91 -17.93 -12.26
C ARG A 82 -8.53 -18.32 -10.92
N LYS A 83 -7.77 -19.02 -10.06
CA LYS A 83 -8.22 -19.35 -8.71
C LYS A 83 -8.49 -18.11 -7.86
N GLU A 84 -7.69 -17.07 -8.02
CA GLU A 84 -7.92 -15.76 -7.39
C GLU A 84 -9.28 -15.21 -7.82
N TYR A 85 -9.56 -15.16 -9.12
CA TYR A 85 -10.87 -14.72 -9.61
C TYR A 85 -12.02 -15.52 -8.98
N GLU A 86 -11.94 -16.87 -8.94
CA GLU A 86 -13.01 -17.73 -8.40
C GLU A 86 -13.35 -17.40 -6.94
N ARG A 87 -12.43 -16.86 -6.19
CA ARG A 87 -12.62 -16.43 -4.81
C ARG A 87 -13.11 -14.98 -4.72
N LEU A 88 -12.49 -14.10 -5.48
CA LEU A 88 -12.87 -12.68 -5.50
C LEU A 88 -14.35 -12.50 -5.89
N ARG A 89 -14.87 -13.30 -6.81
CA ARG A 89 -16.28 -13.24 -7.21
C ARG A 89 -17.27 -13.63 -6.10
N LEU A 90 -16.80 -14.27 -5.02
CA LEU A 90 -17.62 -14.63 -3.85
C LEU A 90 -17.75 -13.47 -2.85
N ILE A 91 -16.98 -12.40 -3.02
CA ILE A 91 -17.06 -11.22 -2.18
C ILE A 91 -18.16 -10.32 -2.73
N SER A 92 -19.20 -10.08 -1.90
CA SER A 92 -20.24 -9.12 -2.20
C SER A 92 -20.28 -8.08 -1.09
N ASN A 93 -19.69 -6.91 -1.33
CA ASN A 93 -19.64 -5.81 -0.37
C ASN A 93 -19.56 -4.47 -1.11
N VAL A 94 -20.23 -3.44 -0.61
CA VAL A 94 -20.27 -2.11 -1.26
C VAL A 94 -18.91 -1.42 -1.25
N HIS A 95 -18.03 -1.79 -0.30
CA HIS A 95 -16.69 -1.23 -0.11
C HIS A 95 -15.58 -2.08 -0.74
N VAL A 96 -15.95 -3.10 -1.52
CA VAL A 96 -15.01 -3.92 -2.29
C VAL A 96 -15.42 -3.89 -3.76
N VAL A 97 -14.46 -3.87 -4.68
CA VAL A 97 -14.74 -3.98 -6.10
C VAL A 97 -15.32 -5.38 -6.42
N ASN A 98 -16.43 -5.45 -7.16
CA ASN A 98 -16.96 -6.73 -7.60
C ASN A 98 -16.22 -7.23 -8.82
N VAL A 99 -15.95 -8.54 -8.86
CA VAL A 99 -15.34 -9.24 -10.00
C VAL A 99 -16.38 -10.23 -10.54
N TYR A 100 -16.64 -10.22 -11.85
CA TYR A 100 -17.79 -10.96 -12.39
C TYR A 100 -17.56 -11.74 -13.68
N ASP A 101 -16.40 -11.62 -14.33
CA ASP A 101 -16.07 -12.39 -15.52
C ASP A 101 -14.58 -12.74 -15.56
N CYS A 102 -14.24 -13.91 -16.12
CA CYS A 102 -12.86 -14.35 -16.33
C CYS A 102 -12.80 -15.19 -17.60
N PHE A 103 -11.79 -14.94 -18.43
CA PHE A 103 -11.58 -15.65 -19.67
C PHE A 103 -10.10 -15.70 -20.07
N GLU A 104 -9.76 -16.64 -20.94
CA GLU A 104 -8.45 -16.74 -21.55
C GLU A 104 -8.53 -16.34 -23.01
N GLU A 105 -7.65 -15.46 -23.44
CA GLU A 105 -7.54 -14.98 -24.82
C GLU A 105 -6.13 -14.42 -25.03
N ASN A 106 -5.67 -14.32 -26.27
CA ASN A 106 -4.38 -13.72 -26.64
C ASN A 106 -3.16 -14.31 -25.89
N GLY A 107 -3.22 -15.59 -25.52
CA GLY A 107 -2.12 -16.28 -24.81
C GLY A 107 -1.99 -15.89 -23.33
N THR A 108 -3.01 -15.24 -22.72
CA THR A 108 -3.04 -14.88 -21.32
C THR A 108 -4.46 -14.98 -20.73
N ALA A 109 -4.63 -14.57 -19.49
CA ALA A 109 -5.91 -14.56 -18.79
C ALA A 109 -6.32 -13.14 -18.39
N TYR A 110 -7.62 -12.93 -18.37
CA TYR A 110 -8.26 -11.66 -17.99
C TYR A 110 -9.34 -11.91 -16.96
N TYR A 111 -9.53 -10.97 -16.04
CA TYR A 111 -10.80 -10.88 -15.31
C TYR A 111 -11.37 -9.47 -15.35
N VAL A 112 -12.70 -9.41 -15.29
CA VAL A 112 -13.49 -8.18 -15.44
C VAL A 112 -14.09 -7.81 -14.09
N MET A 113 -13.99 -6.54 -13.75
CA MET A 113 -14.46 -6.00 -12.48
C MET A 113 -15.14 -4.63 -12.68
N ASP A 114 -15.81 -4.15 -11.64
CA ASP A 114 -16.38 -2.80 -11.62
C ASP A 114 -15.33 -1.76 -12.01
N PHE A 115 -15.69 -0.85 -12.90
CA PHE A 115 -14.96 0.41 -13.03
C PHE A 115 -15.48 1.38 -11.96
N VAL A 116 -14.65 1.70 -10.98
CA VAL A 116 -14.99 2.64 -9.91
C VAL A 116 -14.73 4.06 -10.37
N GLU A 117 -15.80 4.82 -10.64
CA GLU A 117 -15.65 6.25 -10.91
C GLU A 117 -15.22 6.99 -9.66
N GLY A 118 -14.17 7.80 -9.77
CA GLY A 118 -13.62 8.53 -8.63
C GLY A 118 -12.13 8.78 -8.74
N THR A 119 -11.53 9.07 -7.60
CA THR A 119 -10.08 9.31 -7.46
C THR A 119 -9.58 8.51 -6.27
N ASN A 120 -8.44 7.85 -6.40
CA ASN A 120 -7.86 7.15 -5.25
C ASN A 120 -7.36 8.15 -4.19
N LEU A 121 -7.26 7.67 -2.94
CA LEU A 121 -6.90 8.54 -1.82
C LEU A 121 -5.49 9.11 -1.93
N GLU A 122 -4.55 8.44 -2.59
CA GLU A 122 -3.19 8.94 -2.81
C GLU A 122 -3.17 10.12 -3.80
N GLU A 123 -3.87 10.00 -4.92
CA GLU A 123 -3.98 11.11 -5.87
C GLU A 123 -4.71 12.31 -5.28
N TYR A 124 -5.77 12.04 -4.50
CA TYR A 124 -6.51 13.09 -3.83
C TYR A 124 -5.62 13.81 -2.80
N LEU A 125 -4.79 13.06 -2.04
CA LEU A 125 -3.84 13.59 -1.08
C LEU A 125 -2.77 14.46 -1.77
N LYS A 126 -2.23 13.99 -2.90
CA LYS A 126 -1.26 14.74 -3.72
C LYS A 126 -1.86 16.03 -4.29
N LYS A 127 -3.07 15.97 -4.85
CA LYS A 127 -3.77 17.15 -5.39
C LYS A 127 -4.06 18.19 -4.32
N ARG A 128 -4.42 17.75 -3.11
CA ARG A 128 -4.71 18.63 -1.99
C ARG A 128 -3.44 19.20 -1.35
N ASN A 129 -2.33 18.47 -1.42
CA ASN A 129 -1.06 18.73 -0.75
C ASN A 129 -1.20 19.04 0.75
N ALA A 130 -2.14 18.39 1.42
CA ALA A 130 -2.43 18.55 2.84
C ALA A 130 -3.01 17.26 3.42
N PRO A 131 -2.75 16.95 4.70
CA PRO A 131 -3.32 15.78 5.34
C PRO A 131 -4.85 15.84 5.40
N TYR A 132 -5.47 14.69 5.53
CA TYR A 132 -6.89 14.59 5.84
C TYR A 132 -7.14 14.92 7.32
N THR A 133 -8.35 15.38 7.63
CA THR A 133 -8.80 15.50 9.03
C THR A 133 -9.08 14.11 9.63
N GLU A 134 -8.91 13.95 10.93
CA GLU A 134 -9.23 12.68 11.61
C GLU A 134 -10.69 12.25 11.37
N ILE A 135 -11.63 13.17 11.36
CA ILE A 135 -13.05 12.89 11.10
C ILE A 135 -13.22 12.22 9.73
N ALA A 136 -12.57 12.75 8.69
CA ALA A 136 -12.62 12.16 7.35
C ALA A 136 -11.97 10.77 7.32
N VAL A 137 -10.82 10.61 7.98
CA VAL A 137 -10.10 9.33 8.04
C VAL A 137 -10.89 8.29 8.81
N TYR A 138 -11.54 8.63 9.92
CA TYR A 138 -12.41 7.70 10.66
C TYR A 138 -13.63 7.26 9.84
N ASN A 139 -14.18 8.14 9.00
CA ASN A 139 -15.26 7.77 8.09
C ASN A 139 -14.80 6.79 7.00
N TYR A 140 -13.58 6.96 6.48
CA TYR A 140 -12.98 5.99 5.56
C TYR A 140 -12.61 4.69 6.26
N LEU A 141 -12.04 4.77 7.47
CA LEU A 141 -11.64 3.61 8.27
C LEU A 141 -12.82 2.64 8.49
N LYS A 142 -14.00 3.15 8.84
CA LYS A 142 -15.20 2.31 9.02
C LYS A 142 -15.55 1.54 7.76
N GLN A 143 -15.47 2.17 6.60
CA GLN A 143 -15.79 1.58 5.32
C GLN A 143 -14.71 0.58 4.88
N ILE A 144 -13.43 0.90 5.12
CA ILE A 144 -12.31 -0.01 4.85
C ILE A 144 -12.42 -1.27 5.72
N LEU A 145 -12.74 -1.12 7.00
CA LEU A 145 -12.94 -2.25 7.92
C LEU A 145 -14.11 -3.14 7.49
N ASP A 146 -15.21 -2.56 6.99
CA ASP A 146 -16.33 -3.34 6.45
C ASP A 146 -15.89 -4.14 5.21
N GLY A 147 -15.14 -3.53 4.30
CA GLY A 147 -14.57 -4.21 3.15
C GLY A 147 -13.58 -5.31 3.53
N LEU A 148 -12.65 -5.05 4.47
CA LEU A 148 -11.70 -6.06 4.96
C LEU A 148 -12.41 -7.22 5.65
N LYS A 149 -13.46 -6.96 6.43
CA LYS A 149 -14.28 -8.02 7.06
C LYS A 149 -14.89 -8.94 6.01
N ALA A 150 -15.40 -8.40 4.91
CA ALA A 150 -15.94 -9.19 3.80
C ALA A 150 -14.86 -10.02 3.11
N ILE A 151 -13.67 -9.46 2.89
CA ILE A 151 -12.51 -10.17 2.30
C ILE A 151 -12.06 -11.31 3.23
N HIS A 152 -11.81 -11.01 4.51
CA HIS A 152 -11.33 -11.99 5.49
C HIS A 152 -12.35 -13.11 5.75
N SER A 153 -13.66 -12.84 5.61
CA SER A 153 -14.71 -13.87 5.74
C SER A 153 -14.67 -14.95 4.67
N LYS A 154 -13.88 -14.75 3.61
CA LYS A 154 -13.62 -15.68 2.51
C LYS A 154 -12.22 -16.29 2.57
N ASP A 155 -11.56 -16.18 3.72
CA ASP A 155 -10.17 -16.61 3.92
C ASP A 155 -9.21 -15.99 2.90
N LEU A 156 -9.49 -14.74 2.49
CA LEU A 156 -8.66 -13.94 1.62
C LEU A 156 -8.01 -12.79 2.39
N LEU A 157 -6.86 -12.34 1.92
CA LEU A 157 -6.15 -11.16 2.41
C LEU A 157 -5.98 -10.17 1.27
N HIS A 158 -5.97 -8.87 1.57
CA HIS A 158 -5.75 -7.83 0.55
C HIS A 158 -4.27 -7.74 0.14
N LEU A 159 -3.35 -7.73 1.10
CA LEU A 159 -1.88 -7.73 1.00
C LEU A 159 -1.22 -6.56 0.21
N ASP A 160 -2.00 -5.62 -0.31
CA ASP A 160 -1.50 -4.39 -0.94
C ASP A 160 -2.40 -3.19 -0.57
N LEU A 161 -2.85 -3.14 0.69
CA LEU A 161 -3.66 -2.04 1.17
C LEU A 161 -2.81 -0.77 1.29
N LYS A 162 -3.18 0.26 0.55
CA LYS A 162 -2.52 1.57 0.51
C LYS A 162 -3.47 2.62 -0.04
N PRO A 163 -3.22 3.94 0.15
CA PRO A 163 -4.11 4.98 -0.35
C PRO A 163 -4.39 4.92 -1.86
N ALA A 164 -3.44 4.41 -2.66
CA ALA A 164 -3.60 4.24 -4.11
C ALA A 164 -4.62 3.15 -4.48
N ASN A 165 -4.84 2.17 -3.60
CA ASN A 165 -5.79 1.07 -3.80
C ASN A 165 -7.13 1.28 -3.08
N ILE A 166 -7.40 2.51 -2.65
CA ILE A 166 -8.67 2.92 -2.03
C ILE A 166 -9.28 4.02 -2.89
N MET A 167 -10.29 3.69 -3.67
CA MET A 167 -11.01 4.62 -4.53
C MET A 167 -12.08 5.36 -3.74
N LYS A 168 -12.06 6.70 -3.80
CA LYS A 168 -13.15 7.55 -3.29
C LYS A 168 -14.08 7.90 -4.43
N THR A 169 -15.33 7.49 -4.31
CA THR A 169 -16.39 7.81 -5.27
C THR A 169 -16.90 9.25 -5.10
N PRO A 170 -17.58 9.82 -6.11
CA PRO A 170 -18.20 11.16 -5.99
C PRO A 170 -19.17 11.28 -4.80
N ASN A 171 -19.85 10.20 -4.43
CA ASN A 171 -20.80 10.16 -3.31
C ASN A 171 -20.11 10.03 -1.93
N GLY A 172 -18.77 10.05 -1.89
CA GLY A 172 -18.01 10.01 -0.64
C GLY A 172 -17.77 8.61 -0.07
N TYR A 173 -18.27 7.56 -0.72
CA TYR A 173 -17.95 6.17 -0.37
C TYR A 173 -16.52 5.82 -0.81
N VAL A 174 -15.92 4.85 -0.10
CA VAL A 174 -14.66 4.27 -0.55
C VAL A 174 -14.85 2.82 -0.96
N LYS A 175 -14.09 2.40 -1.98
CA LYS A 175 -14.00 1.01 -2.43
C LYS A 175 -12.55 0.56 -2.46
N LEU A 176 -12.29 -0.63 -1.92
CA LEU A 176 -11.03 -1.34 -2.04
C LEU A 176 -10.93 -1.92 -3.45
N ILE A 177 -9.82 -1.65 -4.10
CA ILE A 177 -9.50 -2.13 -5.44
C ILE A 177 -8.17 -2.87 -5.42
N ASP A 178 -7.87 -3.58 -6.51
CA ASP A 178 -6.59 -4.28 -6.72
C ASP A 178 -6.26 -5.34 -5.67
N LEU A 179 -7.18 -6.30 -5.54
CA LEU A 179 -7.03 -7.49 -4.69
C LEU A 179 -6.07 -8.53 -5.29
N GLY A 180 -5.27 -8.16 -6.30
CA GLY A 180 -4.38 -9.05 -7.05
C GLY A 180 -3.17 -9.58 -6.27
N ALA A 181 -2.97 -9.11 -5.04
CA ALA A 181 -2.02 -9.69 -4.10
C ALA A 181 -2.67 -10.72 -3.18
N SER A 182 -4.00 -10.91 -3.27
CA SER A 182 -4.77 -11.83 -2.43
C SER A 182 -4.20 -13.24 -2.50
N LYS A 183 -3.77 -13.76 -1.36
CA LYS A 183 -3.26 -15.13 -1.22
C LYS A 183 -4.19 -15.94 -0.33
N ASP A 184 -4.22 -17.24 -0.60
CA ASP A 184 -4.83 -18.19 0.31
C ASP A 184 -4.17 -18.14 1.66
N TYR A 185 -4.93 -17.74 2.65
CA TYR A 185 -4.55 -17.82 4.04
C TYR A 185 -4.55 -19.27 4.56
N ILE A 186 -5.40 -20.10 4.01
CA ILE A 186 -5.53 -21.51 4.42
C ILE A 186 -4.59 -22.38 3.59
N GLY A 187 -3.56 -22.90 4.24
CA GLY A 187 -2.70 -23.96 3.73
C GLY A 187 -1.31 -23.50 3.29
N GLY A 188 -0.45 -23.27 4.26
CA GLY A 188 0.97 -22.95 4.16
C GLY A 188 1.88 -23.77 3.24
N VAL A 189 1.35 -24.34 2.17
CA VAL A 189 2.10 -25.11 1.18
C VAL A 189 1.97 -24.42 -0.18
N GLY A 190 3.00 -23.67 -0.57
CA GLY A 190 3.13 -23.20 -1.95
C GLY A 190 3.37 -21.72 -2.18
N ALA A 191 3.79 -20.96 -1.18
CA ALA A 191 4.37 -19.65 -1.42
C ALA A 191 5.78 -19.81 -2.01
N THR A 192 5.84 -20.15 -3.30
CA THR A 192 7.10 -20.12 -4.03
C THR A 192 7.60 -18.67 -4.13
N MET A 193 8.90 -18.48 -3.97
CA MET A 193 9.64 -17.20 -4.00
C MET A 193 9.39 -16.29 -5.23
N PHE A 194 8.49 -16.66 -6.12
CA PHE A 194 8.14 -15.97 -7.36
C PHE A 194 6.71 -15.48 -7.47
N THR A 195 5.96 -15.45 -6.39
CA THR A 195 4.80 -14.57 -6.38
C THR A 195 5.36 -13.15 -6.28
N GLY A 196 5.66 -12.57 -7.44
CA GLY A 196 6.13 -11.20 -7.53
C GLY A 196 5.01 -10.22 -7.21
N VAL A 197 4.57 -10.26 -5.98
CA VAL A 197 3.94 -9.13 -5.35
C VAL A 197 5.03 -8.08 -5.41
N ALA A 198 4.86 -7.08 -6.26
CA ALA A 198 5.64 -5.87 -6.18
C ALA A 198 5.34 -5.30 -4.80
N LEU A 199 6.20 -5.66 -3.83
CA LEU A 199 6.06 -5.20 -2.46
C LEU A 199 6.01 -3.69 -2.49
N THR A 200 4.90 -3.13 -2.08
CA THR A 200 4.89 -1.72 -1.76
C THR A 200 5.54 -1.60 -0.38
N GLU A 201 6.89 -1.72 -0.34
CA GLU A 201 7.75 -1.85 0.85
C GLU A 201 7.32 -0.98 2.03
N ARG A 202 6.74 0.18 1.73
CA ARG A 202 6.32 1.16 2.75
C ARG A 202 5.04 0.80 3.49
N TYR A 203 4.26 -0.12 2.96
CA TYR A 203 2.98 -0.56 3.55
C TYR A 203 3.01 -2.04 3.94
N ALA A 204 4.01 -2.78 3.45
CA ALA A 204 4.15 -4.19 3.70
C ALA A 204 4.63 -4.47 5.14
N PRO A 205 3.98 -5.40 5.86
CA PRO A 205 4.41 -5.81 7.19
C PRO A 205 5.69 -6.65 7.14
N PRO A 206 6.40 -6.80 8.29
CA PRO A 206 7.63 -7.59 8.40
C PRO A 206 7.54 -8.97 7.75
N GLU A 207 6.50 -9.74 8.09
CA GLU A 207 6.31 -11.11 7.58
C GLU A 207 6.13 -11.18 6.06
N GLN A 208 5.66 -10.11 5.43
CA GLN A 208 5.54 -10.01 3.99
C GLN A 208 6.86 -9.63 3.33
N VAL A 209 7.62 -8.70 3.95
CA VAL A 209 8.95 -8.28 3.47
C VAL A 209 9.96 -9.41 3.58
N ASP A 210 9.94 -10.14 4.70
CA ASP A 210 10.84 -11.26 4.98
C ASP A 210 10.47 -12.54 4.19
N GLY A 211 9.37 -12.52 3.41
CA GLY A 211 8.92 -13.67 2.65
C GLY A 211 8.37 -14.82 3.51
N SER A 212 8.04 -14.57 4.77
CA SER A 212 7.43 -15.53 5.70
C SER A 212 5.93 -15.70 5.42
N PHE A 213 5.60 -16.21 4.24
CA PHE A 213 4.22 -16.26 3.75
C PHE A 213 3.30 -17.22 4.54
N ASP A 214 3.86 -18.15 5.29
CA ASP A 214 3.16 -19.01 6.27
C ASP A 214 2.66 -18.24 7.49
N LYS A 215 3.18 -17.03 7.71
CA LYS A 215 2.85 -16.16 8.83
C LYS A 215 1.87 -15.05 8.48
N LEU A 216 1.40 -14.99 7.22
CA LEU A 216 0.40 -14.00 6.79
C LEU A 216 -0.96 -14.28 7.43
N GLY A 217 -1.70 -13.21 7.68
CA GLY A 217 -3.04 -13.27 8.26
C GLY A 217 -3.74 -11.91 8.21
N PRO A 218 -4.95 -11.79 8.77
CA PRO A 218 -5.66 -10.51 8.86
C PRO A 218 -4.81 -9.38 9.46
N TRP A 219 -3.96 -9.71 10.41
CA TRP A 219 -2.98 -8.79 11.03
C TRP A 219 -2.00 -8.17 10.03
N SER A 220 -1.75 -8.81 8.87
CA SER A 220 -0.90 -8.27 7.80
C SER A 220 -1.59 -7.11 7.09
N ASP A 221 -2.88 -7.24 6.80
CA ASP A 221 -3.69 -6.14 6.26
C ASP A 221 -3.85 -4.99 7.28
N PHE A 222 -3.91 -5.31 8.57
CA PHE A 222 -4.01 -4.28 9.62
C PHE A 222 -2.73 -3.47 9.78
N TYR A 223 -1.55 -4.05 9.57
CA TYR A 223 -0.31 -3.27 9.47
C TYR A 223 -0.38 -2.28 8.31
N ALA A 224 -0.74 -2.75 7.13
CA ALA A 224 -0.90 -1.91 5.95
C ALA A 224 -1.99 -0.83 6.13
N LEU A 225 -3.05 -1.14 6.88
CA LEU A 225 -4.07 -0.17 7.29
C LEU A 225 -3.47 0.93 8.18
N GLY A 226 -2.68 0.57 9.20
CA GLY A 226 -1.98 1.53 10.06
C GLY A 226 -1.08 2.47 9.27
N ALA A 227 -0.26 1.92 8.36
CA ALA A 227 0.58 2.70 7.45
C ALA A 227 -0.25 3.62 6.53
N THR A 228 -1.41 3.15 6.08
CA THR A 228 -2.36 3.95 5.29
C THR A 228 -2.92 5.11 6.11
N LEU A 229 -3.37 4.87 7.35
CA LEU A 229 -3.86 5.93 8.25
C LEU A 229 -2.78 6.96 8.52
N TYR A 230 -1.54 6.52 8.82
CA TYR A 230 -0.40 7.41 8.99
C TYR A 230 -0.20 8.32 7.77
N ARG A 231 -0.17 7.74 6.57
CA ARG A 231 -0.02 8.49 5.31
C ARG A 231 -1.11 9.53 5.12
N LEU A 232 -2.37 9.16 5.36
CA LEU A 232 -3.52 10.06 5.19
C LEU A 232 -3.52 11.20 6.19
N LEU A 233 -3.20 10.94 7.46
CA LEU A 233 -3.24 11.90 8.55
C LEU A 233 -2.03 12.84 8.61
N THR A 234 -0.89 12.43 8.06
CA THR A 234 0.33 13.22 8.15
C THR A 234 0.79 13.81 6.83
N ASN A 235 0.29 13.29 5.70
CA ASN A 235 0.83 13.53 4.35
C ASN A 235 2.33 13.21 4.22
N ARG A 236 2.89 12.44 5.18
CA ARG A 236 4.29 12.04 5.18
C ARG A 236 4.46 10.69 4.52
N VAL A 237 5.64 10.48 3.97
CA VAL A 237 6.03 9.17 3.44
C VAL A 237 6.17 8.20 4.61
N VAL A 238 5.53 7.03 4.49
CA VAL A 238 5.67 5.97 5.49
C VAL A 238 7.09 5.39 5.39
N PRO A 239 7.86 5.33 6.49
CA PRO A 239 9.15 4.64 6.49
C PRO A 239 8.98 3.15 6.14
N THR A 240 9.97 2.56 5.49
CA THR A 240 9.97 1.11 5.27
C THR A 240 10.19 0.38 6.59
N TYR A 241 9.67 -0.85 6.71
CA TYR A 241 9.95 -1.69 7.87
C TYR A 241 11.45 -1.82 8.13
N THR A 242 12.24 -2.09 7.10
CA THR A 242 13.69 -2.22 7.20
C THR A 242 14.35 -0.96 7.77
N SER A 243 13.95 0.24 7.31
CA SER A 243 14.48 1.50 7.84
C SER A 243 14.07 1.78 9.30
N LEU A 244 12.98 1.16 9.76
CA LEU A 244 12.53 1.26 11.15
C LEU A 244 13.22 0.26 12.07
N TYR A 245 13.76 -0.83 11.52
CA TYR A 245 14.36 -1.94 12.26
C TYR A 245 15.88 -1.91 12.34
N GLU A 246 16.56 -0.97 11.66
CA GLU A 246 18.04 -0.85 11.67
C GLU A 246 18.66 -0.68 13.06
N ASP A 247 17.87 -0.31 14.06
CA ASP A 247 18.28 -0.24 15.45
C ASP A 247 17.53 -1.34 16.24
N HIS A 248 18.15 -2.50 16.37
CA HIS A 248 17.58 -3.72 16.96
C HIS A 248 17.03 -3.57 18.39
N THR A 249 17.08 -2.39 19.00
CA THR A 249 16.70 -2.16 20.38
C THR A 249 15.37 -1.44 20.61
N ARG A 250 14.72 -0.87 19.55
CA ARG A 250 13.44 -0.13 19.71
C ARG A 250 12.54 -0.28 18.52
N ASP A 251 11.25 -0.54 18.77
CA ASP A 251 10.19 -0.44 17.77
C ASP A 251 9.95 1.05 17.43
N LYS A 252 10.61 1.54 16.39
CA LYS A 252 10.54 2.94 15.95
C LYS A 252 9.15 3.38 15.49
N HIS A 253 8.21 2.45 15.27
CA HIS A 253 6.82 2.82 14.95
C HIS A 253 6.18 3.65 16.06
N ILE A 254 6.59 3.44 17.31
CA ILE A 254 6.14 4.24 18.46
C ILE A 254 6.58 5.69 18.35
N ALA A 255 7.72 5.95 17.68
CA ALA A 255 8.31 7.28 17.53
C ALA A 255 7.98 7.98 16.21
N LEU A 256 7.02 7.44 15.41
CA LEU A 256 6.62 8.08 14.16
C LEU A 256 6.06 9.48 14.43
N PRO A 257 6.58 10.53 13.76
CA PRO A 257 6.12 11.89 13.97
C PRO A 257 4.69 12.07 13.40
N MET A 258 3.73 12.25 14.27
CA MET A 258 2.32 12.47 13.96
C MET A 258 1.82 13.81 14.55
N PRO A 259 2.33 14.96 14.08
CA PRO A 259 1.86 16.25 14.55
C PRO A 259 0.37 16.42 14.21
N ASN A 260 -0.39 17.07 15.06
CA ASN A 260 -1.81 17.35 14.87
C ASN A 260 -2.71 16.10 14.78
N VAL A 261 -2.24 14.95 15.24
CA VAL A 261 -3.03 13.72 15.38
C VAL A 261 -3.30 13.50 16.86
N SER A 262 -4.55 13.18 17.22
CA SER A 262 -4.92 12.92 18.60
C SER A 262 -4.20 11.68 19.17
N ASP A 263 -3.97 11.64 20.47
CA ASP A 263 -3.26 10.53 21.12
C ASP A 263 -4.01 9.21 20.94
N LYS A 264 -5.33 9.23 20.97
CA LYS A 264 -6.17 8.08 20.63
C LYS A 264 -5.83 7.53 19.25
N THR A 265 -5.73 8.38 18.25
CA THR A 265 -5.43 7.95 16.87
C THR A 265 -3.98 7.50 16.73
N LYS A 266 -3.04 8.13 17.43
CA LYS A 266 -1.64 7.66 17.50
C LYS A 266 -1.56 6.25 18.06
N LEU A 267 -2.24 5.98 19.20
CA LEU A 267 -2.29 4.64 19.80
C LEU A 267 -2.86 3.60 18.85
N LEU A 268 -3.92 3.94 18.11
CA LEU A 268 -4.48 3.05 17.09
C LEU A 268 -3.43 2.70 16.03
N ILE A 269 -2.74 3.70 15.47
CA ILE A 269 -1.73 3.49 14.43
C ILE A 269 -0.58 2.63 14.95
N VAL A 270 -0.08 2.92 16.14
CA VAL A 270 1.00 2.14 16.78
C VAL A 270 0.57 0.68 16.99
N TRP A 271 -0.64 0.45 17.47
CA TRP A 271 -1.17 -0.90 17.66
C TRP A 271 -1.29 -1.68 16.34
N LEU A 272 -1.83 -1.03 15.30
CA LEU A 272 -1.94 -1.63 13.96
C LEU A 272 -0.57 -1.94 13.35
N MET A 273 0.41 -1.07 13.53
CA MET A 273 1.74 -1.18 12.93
C MET A 273 2.76 -1.89 13.83
N ASN A 274 2.34 -2.55 14.91
CA ASN A 274 3.28 -3.30 15.75
C ASN A 274 4.09 -4.29 14.90
N THR A 275 5.41 -4.37 15.10
CA THR A 275 6.28 -5.28 14.34
C THR A 275 6.01 -6.74 14.68
N ASP A 276 5.62 -7.02 15.92
CA ASP A 276 5.14 -8.35 16.33
C ASP A 276 3.67 -8.53 15.91
N ARG A 277 3.44 -9.41 14.93
CA ARG A 277 2.10 -9.71 14.41
C ARG A 277 1.12 -10.19 15.48
N THR A 278 1.61 -10.85 16.56
CA THR A 278 0.76 -11.39 17.65
C THR A 278 0.22 -10.28 18.55
N ARG A 279 0.88 -9.12 18.55
CA ARG A 279 0.47 -7.93 19.31
C ARG A 279 -0.44 -7.00 18.51
N ARG A 280 -0.66 -7.26 17.20
CA ARG A 280 -1.63 -6.53 16.38
C ARG A 280 -3.06 -7.04 16.64
N PRO A 281 -4.09 -6.30 16.21
CA PRO A 281 -5.45 -6.86 16.13
C PRO A 281 -5.43 -8.17 15.35
N GLN A 282 -6.18 -9.16 15.78
CA GLN A 282 -6.28 -10.44 15.10
C GLN A 282 -7.52 -10.53 14.20
N SER A 283 -8.47 -9.64 14.42
CA SER A 283 -9.71 -9.54 13.65
C SER A 283 -10.15 -8.09 13.45
N VAL A 284 -11.03 -7.86 12.48
CA VAL A 284 -11.71 -6.55 12.32
C VAL A 284 -12.52 -6.21 13.56
N ASP A 285 -13.11 -7.20 14.22
CA ASP A 285 -13.94 -6.99 15.40
C ASP A 285 -13.13 -6.45 16.58
N ASP A 286 -11.85 -6.83 16.73
CA ASP A 286 -10.94 -6.26 17.74
C ASP A 286 -10.77 -4.75 17.54
N ILE A 287 -10.57 -4.32 16.28
CA ILE A 287 -10.45 -2.91 15.95
C ILE A 287 -11.76 -2.18 16.22
N LEU A 288 -12.89 -2.76 15.84
CA LEU A 288 -14.21 -2.16 16.08
C LEU A 288 -14.51 -2.05 17.57
N GLN A 289 -14.12 -3.03 18.38
CA GLN A 289 -14.25 -3.00 19.83
C GLN A 289 -13.39 -1.88 20.44
N TRP A 290 -12.13 -1.78 20.01
CA TRP A 290 -11.21 -0.73 20.43
C TRP A 290 -11.76 0.67 20.09
N LEU A 291 -12.32 0.85 18.90
CA LEU A 291 -12.89 2.14 18.47
C LEU A 291 -14.09 2.57 19.33
N ARG A 292 -14.88 1.60 19.84
CA ARG A 292 -16.03 1.87 20.75
C ARG A 292 -15.57 2.21 22.16
N ASN A 293 -14.59 1.47 22.67
CA ASN A 293 -14.09 1.54 24.04
C ASN A 293 -12.55 1.66 23.99
N PRO A 294 -12.01 2.83 23.63
CA PRO A 294 -10.56 3.01 23.66
C PRO A 294 -10.08 2.90 25.10
N PRO A 295 -8.88 2.35 25.34
CA PRO A 295 -8.29 2.34 26.68
C PRO A 295 -8.26 3.76 27.25
N ALA A 296 -8.58 3.90 28.54
CA ALA A 296 -8.47 5.17 29.24
C ALA A 296 -7.04 5.69 29.15
N GLN A 297 -6.86 7.00 29.01
CA GLN A 297 -5.54 7.65 28.86
C GLN A 297 -4.55 7.36 29.99
N ASP A 298 -5.03 6.84 31.15
CA ASP A 298 -4.20 6.50 32.32
C ASP A 298 -3.81 5.03 32.41
N GLN A 299 -4.22 4.18 31.48
CA GLN A 299 -3.66 2.83 31.38
C GLN A 299 -2.44 2.89 30.47
N GLU A 300 -1.24 2.98 31.11
CA GLU A 300 0.00 2.57 30.45
C GLU A 300 -0.32 1.29 29.65
N VAL A 301 -0.17 1.36 28.33
CA VAL A 301 -0.10 0.16 27.54
C VAL A 301 1.21 -0.48 27.96
N THR A 302 1.15 -1.21 29.06
CA THR A 302 2.24 -2.07 29.51
C THR A 302 2.36 -3.15 28.45
N ILE A 303 3.12 -2.83 27.40
CA ILE A 303 3.71 -3.84 26.57
C ILE A 303 4.61 -4.58 27.55
N GLN A 304 4.16 -5.75 28.00
CA GLN A 304 4.96 -6.64 28.81
C GLN A 304 6.11 -7.16 27.95
N ASP A 305 7.04 -6.29 27.69
CA ASP A 305 8.41 -6.62 27.41
C ASP A 305 9.16 -6.31 28.72
N PRO A 306 9.87 -7.24 29.35
CA PRO A 306 10.48 -7.01 30.67
C PRO A 306 11.47 -5.85 30.72
N GLU A 307 11.74 -5.15 29.61
CA GLU A 307 12.76 -4.09 29.54
C GLU A 307 12.27 -2.73 28.99
N VAL A 308 10.97 -2.52 28.68
CA VAL A 308 10.52 -1.23 28.13
C VAL A 308 9.41 -0.60 28.97
N THR A 309 9.79 0.21 29.94
CA THR A 309 8.88 1.14 30.63
C THR A 309 8.84 2.44 29.83
N ILE A 310 7.70 2.75 29.17
CA ILE A 310 7.48 4.05 28.53
C ILE A 310 7.02 5.03 29.60
N ASN A 311 7.91 5.83 30.15
CA ASN A 311 7.56 7.00 30.95
C ASN A 311 7.10 8.11 30.00
N VAL A 312 5.82 8.40 29.99
CA VAL A 312 5.29 9.64 29.45
C VAL A 312 5.50 10.72 30.50
N PRO A 313 6.29 11.79 30.25
CA PRO A 313 6.48 12.85 31.24
C PRO A 313 5.14 13.53 31.51
N GLY A 314 4.68 13.51 32.77
CA GLY A 314 3.56 14.32 33.23
C GLY A 314 3.86 15.81 33.05
N GLU A 315 2.83 16.58 32.78
CA GLU A 315 2.89 18.04 32.67
C GLU A 315 3.55 18.63 33.93
N GLU A 316 4.72 19.23 33.76
CA GLU A 316 5.31 20.10 34.79
C GLU A 316 4.43 21.35 34.92
N LYS A 317 3.91 21.56 36.14
CA LYS A 317 3.23 22.80 36.54
C LYS A 317 4.14 23.98 36.28
N ARG A 318 3.68 24.93 35.48
CA ARG A 318 4.33 26.22 35.24
C ARG A 318 4.57 26.92 36.59
N PRO A 319 5.78 27.44 36.84
CA PRO A 319 5.98 28.41 37.94
C PRO A 319 5.29 29.71 37.61
N GLN A 320 4.63 30.30 38.63
CA GLN A 320 4.02 31.61 38.57
C GLN A 320 5.10 32.68 38.36
N GLN A 321 4.84 33.62 37.44
CA GLN A 321 5.64 34.81 37.23
C GLN A 321 5.48 35.82 38.36
N PRO A 322 6.56 36.46 38.82
CA PRO A 322 6.48 37.69 39.62
C PRO A 322 6.24 38.93 38.72
N PRO A 323 5.76 40.04 39.32
CA PRO A 323 5.15 41.16 38.59
C PRO A 323 6.13 42.09 37.90
N THR A 324 5.59 42.71 36.87
CA THR A 324 6.12 43.74 35.99
C THR A 324 6.76 44.93 36.73
N ASP A 325 7.89 45.38 36.20
CA ASP A 325 8.30 46.77 36.24
C ASP A 325 8.70 47.32 34.87
N THR A 326 8.34 48.55 34.67
CA THR A 326 8.27 49.37 33.48
C THR A 326 9.59 49.99 33.03
N MET A 327 9.59 50.45 31.76
CA MET A 327 10.46 51.49 31.08
C MET A 327 11.72 50.97 30.43
N THR A 328 12.14 51.36 29.24
CA THR A 328 12.01 52.56 28.37
C THR A 328 12.64 52.26 27.00
N ASP A 329 12.26 53.04 26.02
CA ASP A 329 12.76 53.17 24.64
C ASP A 329 14.26 53.06 24.38
N ALA A 330 14.66 52.45 23.26
CA ALA A 330 15.66 53.04 22.35
C ALA A 330 15.63 52.36 20.94
N LYS A 331 15.65 53.24 20.00
CA LYS A 331 15.69 53.07 18.53
C LYS A 331 16.97 52.35 18.01
N THR A 332 16.79 51.82 16.82
CA THR A 332 17.56 51.97 15.57
C THR A 332 18.30 50.75 15.02
N ASP A 333 18.05 50.67 13.75
CA ASP A 333 18.88 50.31 12.61
C ASP A 333 18.95 48.86 12.13
N GLY A 334 18.50 48.81 10.90
CA GLY A 334 18.44 47.71 9.98
C GLY A 334 19.77 47.13 9.55
N LEU A 335 19.68 45.94 9.08
CA LEU A 335 20.58 45.41 8.05
C LEU A 335 19.90 44.23 7.35
N LEU A 336 19.69 44.39 6.06
CA LEU A 336 19.34 43.39 5.08
C LEU A 336 20.38 42.28 5.06
N TRP A 337 19.93 41.04 4.94
CA TRP A 337 20.73 39.97 4.38
C TRP A 337 19.89 39.10 3.43
N ASP A 338 20.36 39.06 2.16
CA ASP A 338 19.87 38.22 1.07
C ASP A 338 20.21 36.75 1.27
N PRO A 339 19.39 35.84 0.71
CA PRO A 339 19.66 34.40 0.76
C PRO A 339 20.61 33.99 -0.36
N VAL A 340 21.72 33.39 0.02
CA VAL A 340 22.68 32.74 -0.90
C VAL A 340 22.18 31.30 -1.17
N SER A 341 21.94 31.07 -2.45
CA SER A 341 21.76 29.75 -3.06
C SER A 341 22.97 28.85 -2.83
N ARG A 342 22.75 27.60 -2.42
CA ARG A 342 23.73 26.52 -2.61
C ARG A 342 23.07 25.31 -3.27
N ASN A 343 23.61 25.01 -4.44
CA ASN A 343 23.33 23.89 -5.28
C ASN A 343 23.66 22.56 -4.59
N ASP A 344 22.68 21.63 -4.62
CA ASP A 344 22.89 20.22 -4.27
C ASP A 344 23.36 19.45 -5.53
N GLU A 345 24.65 19.37 -5.74
CA GLU A 345 25.33 18.48 -6.69
C GLU A 345 25.98 17.29 -5.97
N PHE A 346 25.25 16.46 -5.27
CA PHE A 346 25.85 15.26 -4.59
C PHE A 346 25.02 13.97 -4.66
N SER A 347 24.18 13.78 -5.67
CA SER A 347 23.34 12.56 -5.70
C SER A 347 23.59 11.60 -6.88
N LEU A 348 24.32 11.99 -7.92
CA LEU A 348 24.52 11.13 -9.10
C LEU A 348 25.81 10.27 -9.05
N LEU A 349 26.82 10.67 -8.31
CA LEU A 349 28.08 9.93 -8.19
C LEU A 349 27.97 8.69 -7.27
N GLY A 350 27.12 8.72 -6.25
CA GLY A 350 26.91 7.59 -5.33
C GLY A 350 26.28 6.36 -6.00
N CYS A 351 25.29 6.57 -6.84
CA CYS A 351 24.61 5.47 -7.56
C CYS A 351 25.51 4.82 -8.61
N PHE A 352 26.39 5.59 -9.25
CA PHE A 352 27.33 5.04 -10.25
C PHE A 352 28.37 4.12 -9.61
N TYR A 353 28.84 4.46 -8.40
CA TYR A 353 29.85 3.66 -7.68
C TYR A 353 29.30 2.28 -7.24
N ILE A 354 28.05 2.23 -6.80
CA ILE A 354 27.41 0.98 -6.38
C ILE A 354 27.20 0.04 -7.57
N ILE A 355 26.77 0.56 -8.72
CA ILE A 355 26.56 -0.23 -9.93
C ILE A 355 27.88 -0.83 -10.43
N VAL A 356 28.98 -0.06 -10.39
CA VAL A 356 30.31 -0.53 -10.79
C VAL A 356 30.83 -1.64 -9.86
N ILE A 357 30.62 -1.52 -8.55
CA ILE A 357 31.02 -2.56 -7.57
C ILE A 357 30.25 -3.85 -7.82
N ILE A 358 28.93 -3.78 -8.04
CA ILE A 358 28.12 -4.97 -8.33
C ILE A 358 28.58 -5.65 -9.63
N PHE A 359 28.91 -4.89 -10.67
CA PHE A 359 29.39 -5.42 -11.92
C PHE A 359 30.74 -6.12 -11.78
N ILE A 360 31.66 -5.58 -10.98
CA ILE A 360 32.97 -6.19 -10.69
C ILE A 360 32.80 -7.49 -9.90
N VAL A 361 31.95 -7.52 -8.88
CA VAL A 361 31.70 -8.71 -8.06
C VAL A 361 31.08 -9.84 -8.91
N VAL A 362 30.10 -9.52 -9.76
CA VAL A 362 29.47 -10.49 -10.65
C VAL A 362 30.49 -11.06 -11.68
N THR A 363 31.39 -10.20 -12.17
CA THR A 363 32.42 -10.63 -13.12
C THR A 363 33.47 -11.55 -12.46
N ILE A 364 33.86 -11.25 -11.22
CA ILE A 364 34.79 -12.10 -10.44
C ILE A 364 34.15 -13.45 -10.12
N ILE A 365 32.88 -13.50 -9.74
CA ILE A 365 32.15 -14.75 -9.48
C ILE A 365 32.05 -15.60 -10.74
N LYS A 366 31.80 -14.99 -11.91
CA LYS A 366 31.80 -15.70 -13.21
C LYS A 366 33.16 -16.21 -13.68
N ALA A 367 34.23 -15.64 -13.16
CA ALA A 367 35.59 -16.10 -13.49
C ALA A 367 36.10 -17.19 -12.52
N LEU A 368 35.41 -17.43 -11.42
CA LEU A 368 35.77 -18.44 -10.41
C LEU A 368 34.86 -19.68 -10.44
N LEU A 369 33.83 -19.68 -11.28
CA LEU A 369 32.97 -20.82 -11.66
C LEU A 369 33.29 -21.28 -13.08
#